data_1d90fb7a4013cba675e7c5f036b8f527
#
_entry.id   1d90fb7a4013cba675e7c5f036b8f527
#
_cell.length_a   1.000
_cell.length_b   1.000
_cell.length_c   1.000
_cell.angle_alpha   90.00
_cell.angle_beta   90.00
_cell.angle_gamma   90.00
#
_symmetry.space_group_name_H-M   'P 1'
#
loop_
_entity.id
_entity.type
_entity.pdbx_description
1 polymer ?
#
loop_
_entity_poly.entity_id
_entity_poly.type
_entity_poly.pdbx_seq_one_letter_code
_entity_poly.pdbx_strand_id
1 'polypeptide(L)'
;DFKTKYKRSVLGVLWSFLNPLLTMMVQYIVFSTLFKSDIPNFSVYLLTGIVCFSFFSEATTMSLTSIVGNASLITKVYVPKYIYPLTRVMSSTINFGLSLIPLLFVLIITRTPIRSAILLLPFGVGCLFALALGVGMLLAAAMVFFRDTQFLWGVVSMLWMYATPIFYPESIIPSNFMVIYKMNPLYHIIRFIRIILIDGISPEPKAYALALLVSFVPLLIGATVFKKTQDRFVLNI
;
A
#
# COMPACT_ATOMS: atom_id res chain seq x y z
N ASP A 1 -8.36 -6.10 -16.11
CA ASP A 1 -7.49 -4.95 -15.78
C ASP A 1 -6.00 -5.24 -15.96
N PHE A 2 -5.48 -6.37 -15.41
CA PHE A 2 -4.07 -6.72 -15.53
C PHE A 2 -3.62 -6.88 -17.01
N LYS A 3 -4.38 -7.60 -17.84
CA LYS A 3 -4.11 -7.74 -19.28
C LYS A 3 -4.22 -6.41 -20.03
N THR A 4 -5.11 -5.53 -19.59
CA THR A 4 -5.34 -4.24 -20.24
C THR A 4 -4.21 -3.26 -19.97
N LYS A 5 -3.64 -3.27 -18.75
CA LYS A 5 -2.50 -2.42 -18.34
C LYS A 5 -1.26 -2.65 -19.23
N TYR A 6 -1.07 -3.89 -19.72
CA TYR A 6 0.15 -4.27 -20.46
C TYR A 6 -0.09 -4.67 -21.93
N LYS A 7 -1.31 -4.52 -22.46
CA LYS A 7 -1.75 -5.04 -23.76
C LYS A 7 -0.94 -4.56 -24.98
N ARG A 8 -0.24 -3.42 -24.87
CA ARG A 8 0.58 -2.83 -25.95
C ARG A 8 2.04 -2.61 -25.56
N SER A 9 2.48 -3.17 -24.44
CA SER A 9 3.85 -3.00 -23.98
C SER A 9 4.74 -4.12 -24.47
N VAL A 10 5.92 -3.79 -25.00
CA VAL A 10 6.94 -4.75 -25.44
C VAL A 10 7.41 -5.63 -24.28
N LEU A 11 7.58 -5.06 -23.09
CA LEU A 11 8.03 -5.76 -21.87
C LEU A 11 6.86 -6.37 -21.07
N GLY A 12 5.62 -5.96 -21.37
CA GLY A 12 4.42 -6.53 -20.76
C GLY A 12 4.49 -6.60 -19.23
N VAL A 13 4.33 -7.78 -18.68
CA VAL A 13 4.34 -8.07 -17.24
C VAL A 13 5.70 -7.78 -16.59
N LEU A 14 6.81 -7.77 -17.36
CA LEU A 14 8.14 -7.44 -16.83
C LEU A 14 8.18 -6.03 -16.18
N TRP A 15 7.32 -5.11 -16.59
CA TRP A 15 7.20 -3.81 -15.95
C TRP A 15 6.78 -3.86 -14.46
N SER A 16 5.99 -4.85 -14.07
CA SER A 16 5.64 -5.06 -12.66
C SER A 16 6.85 -5.44 -11.80
N PHE A 17 7.85 -6.07 -12.43
CA PHE A 17 9.13 -6.40 -11.81
C PHE A 17 10.13 -5.24 -11.88
N LEU A 18 10.28 -4.64 -13.07
CA LEU A 18 11.28 -3.61 -13.33
C LEU A 18 10.97 -2.29 -12.61
N ASN A 19 9.71 -1.88 -12.56
CA ASN A 19 9.33 -0.59 -11.99
C ASN A 19 9.74 -0.44 -10.51
N PRO A 20 9.42 -1.38 -9.59
CA PRO A 20 9.92 -1.31 -8.22
C PRO A 20 11.45 -1.31 -8.13
N LEU A 21 12.13 -2.12 -8.95
CA LEU A 21 13.61 -2.16 -8.96
C LEU A 21 14.24 -0.87 -9.44
N LEU A 22 13.76 -0.32 -10.55
CA LEU A 22 14.28 0.94 -11.08
C LEU A 22 14.02 2.10 -10.12
N THR A 23 12.84 2.16 -9.54
CA THR A 23 12.48 3.16 -8.52
C THR A 23 13.40 3.03 -7.30
N MET A 24 13.62 1.80 -6.82
CA MET A 24 14.55 1.53 -5.71
C MET A 24 15.97 1.95 -6.09
N MET A 25 16.43 1.64 -7.31
CA MET A 25 17.78 1.97 -7.76
C MET A 25 18.02 3.49 -7.77
N VAL A 26 17.06 4.26 -8.33
CA VAL A 26 17.15 5.73 -8.32
C VAL A 26 17.18 6.27 -6.89
N GLN A 27 16.26 5.82 -6.05
CA GLN A 27 16.20 6.28 -4.66
C GLN A 27 17.40 5.80 -3.83
N TYR A 28 17.92 4.60 -4.10
CA TYR A 28 19.15 4.11 -3.48
C TYR A 28 20.35 5.01 -3.81
N ILE A 29 20.52 5.42 -5.06
CA ILE A 29 21.59 6.34 -5.45
C ILE A 29 21.47 7.67 -4.70
N VAL A 30 20.26 8.22 -4.59
CA VAL A 30 20.01 9.51 -3.92
C VAL A 30 20.24 9.42 -2.41
N PHE A 31 19.70 8.38 -1.76
CA PHE A 31 19.68 8.31 -0.30
C PHE A 31 20.81 7.46 0.32
N SER A 32 21.51 6.65 -0.48
CA SER A 32 22.59 5.80 0.05
C SER A 32 23.76 6.59 0.60
N THR A 33 24.06 7.76 0.04
CA THR A 33 25.12 8.63 0.54
C THR A 33 24.78 9.26 1.89
N LEU A 34 23.48 9.46 2.17
CA LEU A 34 23.01 10.09 3.40
C LEU A 34 22.75 9.09 4.54
N PHE A 35 22.21 7.91 4.23
CA PHE A 35 21.67 6.99 5.25
C PHE A 35 22.22 5.56 5.22
N LYS A 36 23.16 5.26 4.32
CA LYS A 36 23.71 3.90 4.14
C LYS A 36 24.39 3.35 5.41
N SER A 37 25.04 4.20 6.17
CA SER A 37 25.75 3.83 7.40
C SER A 37 24.83 3.57 8.58
N ASP A 38 23.61 4.12 8.56
CA ASP A 38 22.71 4.13 9.72
C ASP A 38 21.69 2.98 9.68
N ILE A 39 21.50 2.35 8.50
CA ILE A 39 20.50 1.31 8.30
C ILE A 39 21.15 0.04 7.78
N PRO A 40 21.12 -1.07 8.55
CA PRO A 40 21.54 -2.37 8.03
C PRO A 40 20.68 -2.77 6.83
N ASN A 41 21.32 -3.31 5.76
CA ASN A 41 20.62 -3.73 4.55
C ASN A 41 19.70 -2.65 3.95
N PHE A 42 20.21 -1.42 3.80
CA PHE A 42 19.43 -0.26 3.33
C PHE A 42 18.62 -0.53 2.06
N SER A 43 19.15 -1.34 1.12
CA SER A 43 18.43 -1.72 -0.11
C SER A 43 17.13 -2.46 0.19
N VAL A 44 17.15 -3.41 1.12
CA VAL A 44 15.96 -4.17 1.55
C VAL A 44 14.99 -3.28 2.30
N TYR A 45 15.51 -2.43 3.18
CA TYR A 45 14.74 -1.44 3.94
C TYR A 45 13.95 -0.52 3.02
N LEU A 46 14.64 0.04 2.02
CA LEU A 46 14.09 0.96 1.04
C LEU A 46 13.05 0.28 0.15
N LEU A 47 13.42 -0.87 -0.44
CA LEU A 47 12.53 -1.59 -1.37
C LEU A 47 11.26 -2.08 -0.68
N THR A 48 11.35 -2.57 0.56
CA THR A 48 10.18 -2.97 1.35
C THR A 48 9.20 -1.81 1.53
N GLY A 49 9.71 -0.63 1.90
CA GLY A 49 8.89 0.56 2.05
C GLY A 49 8.23 0.99 0.73
N ILE A 50 9.00 1.02 -0.37
CA ILE A 50 8.52 1.38 -1.71
C ILE A 50 7.42 0.43 -2.16
N VAL A 51 7.63 -0.88 -2.07
CA VAL A 51 6.69 -1.90 -2.56
C VAL A 51 5.38 -1.84 -1.76
N CYS A 52 5.45 -1.73 -0.44
CA CYS A 52 4.26 -1.62 0.41
C CYS A 52 3.48 -0.32 0.14
N PHE A 53 4.18 0.82 0.04
CA PHE A 53 3.53 2.10 -0.24
C PHE A 53 2.95 2.17 -1.65
N SER A 54 3.67 1.65 -2.66
CA SER A 54 3.19 1.60 -4.04
C SER A 54 1.90 0.79 -4.17
N PHE A 55 1.83 -0.36 -3.49
CA PHE A 55 0.59 -1.13 -3.41
C PHE A 55 -0.56 -0.32 -2.80
N PHE A 56 -0.33 0.29 -1.63
CA PHE A 56 -1.34 1.10 -0.94
C PHE A 56 -1.83 2.25 -1.82
N SER A 57 -0.92 2.99 -2.42
CA SER A 57 -1.23 4.12 -3.31
C SER A 57 -1.97 3.68 -4.57
N GLU A 58 -1.53 2.60 -5.24
CA GLU A 58 -2.20 2.05 -6.42
C GLU A 58 -3.60 1.56 -6.08
N ALA A 59 -3.74 0.74 -5.04
CA ALA A 59 -5.02 0.16 -4.63
C ALA A 59 -6.05 1.24 -4.26
N THR A 60 -5.65 2.24 -3.49
CA THR A 60 -6.54 3.33 -3.06
C THR A 60 -6.92 4.25 -4.22
N THR A 61 -5.98 4.57 -5.12
CA THR A 61 -6.24 5.39 -6.31
C THR A 61 -7.16 4.68 -7.30
N MET A 62 -6.96 3.38 -7.54
CA MET A 62 -7.86 2.60 -8.39
C MET A 62 -9.26 2.45 -7.77
N SER A 63 -9.34 2.30 -6.44
CA SER A 63 -10.61 2.22 -5.73
C SER A 63 -11.38 3.54 -5.79
N LEU A 64 -10.68 4.67 -5.67
CA LEU A 64 -11.26 6.02 -5.73
C LEU A 64 -12.13 6.22 -6.98
N THR A 65 -11.64 5.81 -8.14
CA THR A 65 -12.38 5.97 -9.41
C THR A 65 -13.32 4.80 -9.72
N SER A 66 -13.37 3.77 -8.88
CA SER A 66 -14.04 2.49 -9.19
C SER A 66 -15.56 2.61 -9.39
N ILE A 67 -16.25 3.46 -8.64
CA ILE A 67 -17.70 3.65 -8.76
C ILE A 67 -18.00 4.53 -9.97
N VAL A 68 -17.38 5.69 -10.05
CA VAL A 68 -17.61 6.67 -11.11
C VAL A 68 -17.22 6.12 -12.48
N GLY A 69 -16.10 5.40 -12.58
CA GLY A 69 -15.63 4.79 -13.83
C GLY A 69 -16.52 3.63 -14.33
N ASN A 70 -17.42 3.11 -13.48
CA ASN A 70 -18.38 2.05 -13.83
C ASN A 70 -19.83 2.51 -13.76
N ALA A 71 -20.10 3.82 -13.82
CA ALA A 71 -21.42 4.43 -13.71
C ALA A 71 -22.44 3.79 -14.67
N SER A 72 -22.06 3.59 -15.93
CA SER A 72 -22.90 2.98 -16.97
C SER A 72 -23.29 1.52 -16.67
N LEU A 73 -22.48 0.80 -15.94
CA LEU A 73 -22.77 -0.59 -15.52
C LEU A 73 -23.66 -0.60 -14.27
N ILE A 74 -23.37 0.27 -13.31
CA ILE A 74 -24.12 0.39 -12.05
C ILE A 74 -25.59 0.78 -12.29
N THR A 75 -25.85 1.59 -13.33
CA THR A 75 -27.22 2.02 -13.70
C THR A 75 -28.00 0.97 -14.48
N LYS A 76 -27.33 0.01 -15.14
CA LYS A 76 -27.97 -1.00 -16.00
C LYS A 76 -28.11 -2.36 -15.35
N VAL A 77 -27.21 -2.73 -14.45
CA VAL A 77 -27.14 -4.07 -13.86
C VAL A 77 -27.08 -3.95 -12.34
N TYR A 78 -27.92 -4.72 -11.66
CA TYR A 78 -27.86 -4.80 -10.21
C TYR A 78 -26.65 -5.64 -9.76
N VAL A 79 -25.58 -4.95 -9.34
CA VAL A 79 -24.40 -5.56 -8.72
C VAL A 79 -24.15 -4.87 -7.39
N PRO A 80 -23.87 -5.63 -6.30
CA PRO A 80 -23.49 -5.01 -5.02
C PRO A 80 -22.32 -4.05 -5.19
N LYS A 81 -22.52 -2.78 -4.84
CA LYS A 81 -21.57 -1.70 -5.19
C LYS A 81 -20.20 -1.84 -4.54
N TYR A 82 -20.08 -2.52 -3.39
CA TYR A 82 -18.80 -2.78 -2.74
C TYR A 82 -17.83 -3.67 -3.56
N ILE A 83 -18.38 -4.42 -4.53
CA ILE A 83 -17.57 -5.26 -5.42
C ILE A 83 -16.60 -4.42 -6.26
N TYR A 84 -16.98 -3.20 -6.66
CA TYR A 84 -16.14 -2.33 -7.48
C TYR A 84 -14.83 -1.94 -6.79
N PRO A 85 -14.81 -1.31 -5.58
CA PRO A 85 -13.56 -1.03 -4.90
C PRO A 85 -12.82 -2.32 -4.49
N LEU A 86 -13.52 -3.38 -4.09
CA LEU A 86 -12.90 -4.65 -3.72
C LEU A 86 -12.11 -5.26 -4.89
N THR A 87 -12.69 -5.33 -6.08
CA THR A 87 -12.00 -5.88 -7.27
C THR A 87 -10.78 -5.07 -7.67
N ARG A 88 -10.79 -3.74 -7.46
CA ARG A 88 -9.62 -2.89 -7.71
C ARG A 88 -8.48 -3.19 -6.74
N VAL A 89 -8.78 -3.30 -5.45
CA VAL A 89 -7.77 -3.67 -4.44
C VAL A 89 -7.23 -5.07 -4.70
N MET A 90 -8.08 -6.04 -5.04
CA MET A 90 -7.64 -7.40 -5.41
C MET A 90 -6.73 -7.40 -6.65
N SER A 91 -7.05 -6.60 -7.67
CA SER A 91 -6.21 -6.45 -8.86
C SER A 91 -4.83 -5.88 -8.49
N SER A 92 -4.78 -4.85 -7.64
CA SER A 92 -3.52 -4.29 -7.15
C SER A 92 -2.76 -5.29 -6.28
N THR A 93 -3.44 -6.19 -5.56
CA THR A 93 -2.80 -7.25 -4.76
C THR A 93 -2.04 -8.24 -5.65
N ILE A 94 -2.54 -8.54 -6.85
CA ILE A 94 -1.81 -9.37 -7.82
C ILE A 94 -0.53 -8.67 -8.26
N ASN A 95 -0.59 -7.36 -8.58
CA ASN A 95 0.60 -6.57 -8.92
C ASN A 95 1.60 -6.51 -7.75
N PHE A 96 1.11 -6.38 -6.52
CA PHE A 96 1.93 -6.42 -5.32
C PHE A 96 2.64 -7.76 -5.17
N GLY A 97 1.93 -8.88 -5.38
CA GLY A 97 2.53 -10.22 -5.37
C GLY A 97 3.70 -10.34 -6.35
N LEU A 98 3.55 -9.79 -7.57
CA LEU A 98 4.63 -9.73 -8.54
C LEU A 98 5.79 -8.83 -8.08
N SER A 99 5.50 -7.74 -7.39
CA SER A 99 6.51 -6.83 -6.84
C SER A 99 7.27 -7.41 -5.64
N LEU A 100 6.78 -8.49 -5.02
CA LEU A 100 7.55 -9.22 -4.01
C LEU A 100 8.69 -10.04 -4.63
N ILE A 101 8.62 -10.42 -5.92
CA ILE A 101 9.69 -11.15 -6.60
C ILE A 101 11.01 -10.36 -6.62
N PRO A 102 11.05 -9.08 -7.08
CA PRO A 102 12.24 -8.25 -6.97
C PRO A 102 12.71 -8.05 -5.52
N LEU A 103 11.81 -7.97 -4.56
CA LEU A 103 12.17 -7.88 -3.14
C LEU A 103 12.90 -9.12 -2.67
N LEU A 104 12.42 -10.33 -3.00
CA LEU A 104 13.08 -11.59 -2.70
C LEU A 104 14.46 -11.69 -3.39
N PHE A 105 14.56 -11.22 -4.65
CA PHE A 105 15.81 -11.19 -5.38
C PHE A 105 16.86 -10.29 -4.69
N VAL A 106 16.47 -9.11 -4.22
CA VAL A 106 17.35 -8.22 -3.46
C VAL A 106 17.75 -8.83 -2.12
N LEU A 107 16.84 -9.52 -1.42
CA LEU A 107 17.16 -10.26 -0.18
C LEU A 107 18.26 -11.30 -0.39
N ILE A 108 18.20 -12.05 -1.50
CA ILE A 108 19.20 -13.07 -1.84
C ILE A 108 20.56 -12.41 -2.17
N ILE A 109 20.59 -11.35 -2.99
CA ILE A 109 21.82 -10.64 -3.37
C ILE A 109 22.50 -10.01 -2.14
N THR A 110 21.71 -9.42 -1.24
CA THR A 110 22.24 -8.77 -0.03
C THR A 110 22.61 -9.77 1.05
N ARG A 111 22.45 -11.07 0.78
CA ARG A 111 22.70 -12.17 1.74
C ARG A 111 21.96 -11.98 3.07
N THR A 112 20.81 -11.33 3.06
CA THR A 112 19.98 -11.16 4.24
C THR A 112 19.42 -12.53 4.62
N PRO A 113 19.59 -13.02 5.87
CA PRO A 113 19.22 -14.37 6.24
C PRO A 113 17.70 -14.54 6.16
N ILE A 114 17.25 -15.38 5.23
CA ILE A 114 15.84 -15.77 5.11
C ILE A 114 15.57 -16.80 6.23
N ARG A 115 14.83 -16.38 7.25
CA ARG A 115 14.46 -17.22 8.39
C ARG A 115 12.98 -17.62 8.32
N SER A 116 12.56 -18.53 9.19
CA SER A 116 11.16 -19.00 9.29
C SER A 116 10.15 -17.89 9.52
N ALA A 117 10.58 -16.73 10.04
CA ALA A 117 9.73 -15.54 10.21
C ALA A 117 9.05 -15.07 8.90
N ILE A 118 9.60 -15.40 7.73
CA ILE A 118 8.98 -15.06 6.43
C ILE A 118 7.58 -15.65 6.27
N LEU A 119 7.27 -16.76 6.96
CA LEU A 119 5.92 -17.34 6.98
C LEU A 119 4.87 -16.44 7.61
N LEU A 120 5.27 -15.38 8.32
CA LEU A 120 4.40 -14.36 8.90
C LEU A 120 4.10 -13.22 7.91
N LEU A 121 4.80 -13.18 6.78
CA LEU A 121 4.59 -12.14 5.74
C LEU A 121 3.12 -12.07 5.28
N PRO A 122 2.38 -13.18 5.03
CA PRO A 122 0.98 -13.13 4.64
C PRO A 122 0.09 -12.37 5.64
N PHE A 123 0.41 -12.40 6.93
CA PHE A 123 -0.31 -11.62 7.94
C PHE A 123 -0.11 -10.11 7.72
N GLY A 124 1.13 -9.65 7.54
CA GLY A 124 1.43 -8.25 7.24
C GLY A 124 0.78 -7.77 5.94
N VAL A 125 0.80 -8.62 4.91
CA VAL A 125 0.14 -8.37 3.62
C VAL A 125 -1.37 -8.29 3.79
N GLY A 126 -1.98 -9.17 4.60
CA GLY A 126 -3.41 -9.13 4.92
C GLY A 126 -3.81 -7.83 5.63
N CYS A 127 -2.99 -7.36 6.58
CA CYS A 127 -3.20 -6.07 7.24
C CYS A 127 -3.10 -4.90 6.25
N LEU A 128 -2.12 -4.93 5.35
CA LEU A 128 -1.93 -3.89 4.33
C LEU A 128 -3.11 -3.89 3.33
N PHE A 129 -3.60 -5.07 2.94
CA PHE A 129 -4.80 -5.22 2.11
C PHE A 129 -6.04 -4.63 2.79
N ALA A 130 -6.25 -4.96 4.07
CA ALA A 130 -7.40 -4.47 4.84
C ALA A 130 -7.38 -2.94 4.97
N LEU A 131 -6.20 -2.35 5.23
CA LEU A 131 -6.03 -0.91 5.27
C LEU A 131 -6.35 -0.27 3.91
N ALA A 132 -5.78 -0.80 2.82
CA ALA A 132 -6.00 -0.29 1.47
C ALA A 132 -7.48 -0.37 1.05
N LEU A 133 -8.16 -1.46 1.40
CA LEU A 133 -9.59 -1.63 1.13
C LEU A 133 -10.43 -0.64 1.92
N GLY A 134 -10.15 -0.44 3.21
CA GLY A 134 -10.87 0.50 4.05
C GLY A 134 -10.77 1.94 3.55
N VAL A 135 -9.54 2.40 3.31
CA VAL A 135 -9.29 3.74 2.74
C VAL A 135 -9.86 3.84 1.32
N GLY A 136 -9.70 2.80 0.50
CA GLY A 136 -10.24 2.74 -0.85
C GLY A 136 -11.77 2.88 -0.91
N MET A 137 -12.50 2.23 0.02
CA MET A 137 -13.96 2.38 0.13
C MET A 137 -14.37 3.80 0.55
N LEU A 138 -13.64 4.43 1.49
CA LEU A 138 -13.88 5.82 1.87
C LEU A 138 -13.72 6.76 0.68
N LEU A 139 -12.61 6.62 -0.06
CA LEU A 139 -12.30 7.43 -1.22
C LEU A 139 -13.30 7.22 -2.35
N ALA A 140 -13.71 5.96 -2.61
CA ALA A 140 -14.71 5.65 -3.61
C ALA A 140 -16.05 6.30 -3.29
N ALA A 141 -16.47 6.29 -2.02
CA ALA A 141 -17.67 6.99 -1.58
C ALA A 141 -17.52 8.52 -1.71
N ALA A 142 -16.40 9.08 -1.25
CA ALA A 142 -16.14 10.51 -1.33
C ALA A 142 -16.15 11.02 -2.78
N MET A 143 -15.55 10.27 -3.71
CA MET A 143 -15.45 10.63 -5.13
C MET A 143 -16.81 10.76 -5.83
N VAL A 144 -17.81 9.99 -5.40
CA VAL A 144 -19.17 10.10 -5.96
C VAL A 144 -19.81 11.44 -5.64
N PHE A 145 -19.59 11.96 -4.42
CA PHE A 145 -20.18 13.23 -3.98
C PHE A 145 -19.30 14.43 -4.31
N PHE A 146 -17.98 14.26 -4.28
CA PHE A 146 -16.98 15.32 -4.45
C PHE A 146 -15.94 14.88 -5.49
N ARG A 147 -16.08 15.31 -6.73
CA ARG A 147 -15.17 14.96 -7.84
C ARG A 147 -13.73 15.43 -7.63
N ASP A 148 -13.53 16.47 -6.83
CA ASP A 148 -12.21 17.00 -6.51
C ASP A 148 -11.39 16.08 -5.59
N THR A 149 -12.04 15.06 -5.00
CA THR A 149 -11.38 14.05 -4.15
C THR A 149 -10.16 13.42 -4.84
N GLN A 150 -10.17 13.27 -6.18
CA GLN A 150 -9.04 12.71 -6.90
C GLN A 150 -7.78 13.60 -6.83
N PHE A 151 -7.95 14.91 -6.92
CA PHE A 151 -6.83 15.86 -6.83
C PHE A 151 -6.32 15.97 -5.40
N LEU A 152 -7.24 16.05 -4.44
CA LEU A 152 -6.91 16.06 -3.01
C LEU A 152 -6.17 14.77 -2.60
N TRP A 153 -6.64 13.61 -3.07
CA TRP A 153 -5.98 12.34 -2.77
C TRP A 153 -4.56 12.27 -3.33
N GLY A 154 -4.31 12.82 -4.51
CA GLY A 154 -2.97 12.91 -5.08
C GLY A 154 -2.00 13.62 -4.14
N VAL A 155 -2.39 14.79 -3.61
CA VAL A 155 -1.58 15.56 -2.66
C VAL A 155 -1.45 14.83 -1.32
N VAL A 156 -2.55 14.33 -0.77
CA VAL A 156 -2.56 13.59 0.51
C VAL A 156 -1.70 12.34 0.44
N SER A 157 -1.78 11.57 -0.65
CA SER A 157 -0.97 10.36 -0.85
C SER A 157 0.52 10.69 -0.91
N MET A 158 0.89 11.79 -1.58
CA MET A 158 2.27 12.27 -1.62
C MET A 158 2.77 12.68 -0.23
N LEU A 159 1.98 13.46 0.53
CA LEU A 159 2.31 13.82 1.90
C LEU A 159 2.45 12.57 2.80
N TRP A 160 1.56 11.60 2.63
CA TRP A 160 1.59 10.36 3.39
C TRP A 160 2.85 9.53 3.12
N MET A 161 3.31 9.52 1.86
CA MET A 161 4.57 8.88 1.48
C MET A 161 5.76 9.44 2.26
N TYR A 162 5.87 10.78 2.32
CA TYR A 162 6.94 11.44 3.07
C TYR A 162 6.75 11.39 4.59
N ALA A 163 5.51 11.35 5.07
CA ALA A 163 5.19 11.13 6.48
C ALA A 163 5.36 9.67 6.94
N THR A 164 5.75 8.77 6.05
CA THR A 164 6.09 7.39 6.38
C THR A 164 7.61 7.21 6.23
N PRO A 165 8.34 6.62 7.21
CA PRO A 165 9.78 6.48 7.13
C PRO A 165 10.17 5.38 6.13
N ILE A 166 10.01 5.71 4.82
CA ILE A 166 10.37 4.85 3.70
C ILE A 166 11.84 5.02 3.34
N PHE A 167 12.29 6.28 3.24
CA PHE A 167 13.59 6.67 2.70
C PHE A 167 14.65 6.93 3.77
N TYR A 168 14.25 7.14 5.01
CA TYR A 168 15.09 7.57 6.12
C TYR A 168 14.86 6.70 7.36
N PRO A 169 15.86 6.59 8.27
CA PRO A 169 15.74 5.82 9.48
C PRO A 169 14.83 6.51 10.51
N GLU A 170 14.20 5.71 11.37
CA GLU A 170 13.38 6.23 12.47
C GLU A 170 14.19 7.08 13.45
N SER A 171 15.52 6.87 13.54
CA SER A 171 16.43 7.58 14.47
C SER A 171 16.54 9.08 14.22
N ILE A 172 16.30 9.55 12.98
CA ILE A 172 16.37 10.99 12.66
C ILE A 172 15.07 11.74 12.99
N ILE A 173 14.01 11.02 13.37
CA ILE A 173 12.72 11.64 13.68
C ILE A 173 12.81 12.28 15.07
N PRO A 174 12.62 13.61 15.21
CA PRO A 174 12.59 14.25 16.52
C PRO A 174 11.50 13.66 17.42
N SER A 175 11.78 13.51 18.69
CA SER A 175 10.86 12.90 19.68
C SER A 175 9.48 13.56 19.69
N ASN A 176 9.40 14.86 19.46
CA ASN A 176 8.15 15.62 19.40
C ASN A 176 7.23 15.20 18.25
N PHE A 177 7.79 14.74 17.13
CA PHE A 177 7.01 14.30 15.98
C PHE A 177 6.74 12.79 15.98
N MET A 178 7.39 12.02 16.85
CA MET A 178 7.23 10.57 16.93
C MET A 178 5.76 10.14 17.16
N VAL A 179 4.97 10.96 17.86
CA VAL A 179 3.54 10.71 18.09
C VAL A 179 2.78 10.69 16.77
N ILE A 180 3.05 11.63 15.85
CA ILE A 180 2.40 11.72 14.54
C ILE A 180 2.73 10.48 13.70
N TYR A 181 4.00 10.05 13.71
CA TYR A 181 4.42 8.83 13.01
C TYR A 181 3.76 7.57 13.57
N LYS A 182 3.61 7.48 14.89
CA LYS A 182 2.89 6.36 15.54
C LYS A 182 1.39 6.36 15.29
N MET A 183 0.79 7.47 14.88
CA MET A 183 -0.60 7.50 14.42
C MET A 183 -0.76 7.03 12.97
N ASN A 184 0.33 6.97 12.21
CA ASN A 184 0.31 6.53 10.81
C ASN A 184 0.13 5.00 10.71
N PRO A 185 -0.97 4.49 10.14
CA PRO A 185 -1.21 3.05 10.02
C PRO A 185 -0.15 2.34 9.16
N LEU A 186 0.32 2.97 8.08
CA LEU A 186 1.34 2.39 7.21
C LEU A 186 2.68 2.22 7.92
N TYR A 187 3.03 3.12 8.86
CA TYR A 187 4.23 2.99 9.67
C TYR A 187 4.29 1.64 10.41
N HIS A 188 3.20 1.27 11.09
CA HIS A 188 3.16 0.02 11.86
C HIS A 188 3.23 -1.22 10.96
N ILE A 189 2.53 -1.20 9.82
CA ILE A 189 2.49 -2.35 8.90
C ILE A 189 3.85 -2.51 8.21
N ILE A 190 4.44 -1.43 7.71
CA ILE A 190 5.76 -1.49 7.06
C ILE A 190 6.84 -1.90 8.05
N ARG A 191 6.81 -1.37 9.28
CA ARG A 191 7.73 -1.78 10.34
C ARG A 191 7.59 -3.27 10.68
N PHE A 192 6.35 -3.77 10.79
CA PHE A 192 6.07 -5.19 11.00
C PHE A 192 6.69 -6.07 9.90
N ILE A 193 6.51 -5.69 8.63
CA ILE A 193 7.09 -6.41 7.48
C ILE A 193 8.62 -6.34 7.48
N ARG A 194 9.21 -5.18 7.85
CA ARG A 194 10.67 -5.00 7.93
C ARG A 194 11.30 -5.89 9.00
N ILE A 195 10.72 -6.01 10.19
CA ILE A 195 11.21 -6.89 11.24
C ILE A 195 11.27 -8.34 10.73
N ILE A 196 10.26 -8.79 9.99
CA ILE A 196 10.23 -10.13 9.39
C ILE A 196 11.32 -10.31 8.35
N LEU A 197 11.50 -9.34 7.43
CA LEU A 197 12.38 -9.47 6.27
C LEU A 197 13.84 -9.15 6.59
N ILE A 198 14.12 -8.16 7.45
CA ILE A 198 15.47 -7.68 7.74
C ILE A 198 16.04 -8.39 8.96
N ASP A 199 15.30 -8.40 10.08
CA ASP A 199 15.76 -8.98 11.33
C ASP A 199 15.54 -10.50 11.35
N GLY A 200 14.59 -11.01 10.55
CA GLY A 200 14.28 -12.42 10.43
C GLY A 200 13.68 -13.02 11.72
N ILE A 201 13.08 -12.20 12.56
CA ILE A 201 12.47 -12.61 13.83
C ILE A 201 10.96 -12.39 13.81
N SER A 202 10.24 -13.11 14.69
CA SER A 202 8.82 -12.82 14.91
C SER A 202 8.70 -11.49 15.65
N PRO A 203 7.86 -10.55 15.15
CA PRO A 203 7.58 -9.31 15.86
C PRO A 203 7.00 -9.58 17.26
N GLU A 204 7.08 -8.59 18.14
CA GLU A 204 6.47 -8.66 19.47
C GLU A 204 4.93 -8.79 19.37
N PRO A 205 4.25 -9.42 20.34
CA PRO A 205 2.78 -9.55 20.36
C PRO A 205 2.05 -8.22 20.21
N LYS A 206 2.61 -7.14 20.77
CA LYS A 206 2.08 -5.77 20.61
C LYS A 206 2.08 -5.30 19.16
N ALA A 207 3.05 -5.69 18.35
CA ALA A 207 3.12 -5.32 16.94
C ALA A 207 2.00 -5.98 16.12
N TYR A 208 1.62 -7.23 16.44
CA TYR A 208 0.47 -7.89 15.82
C TYR A 208 -0.84 -7.16 16.15
N ALA A 209 -1.05 -6.84 17.44
CA ALA A 209 -2.25 -6.14 17.88
C ALA A 209 -2.36 -4.75 17.22
N LEU A 210 -1.25 -4.00 17.14
CA LEU A 210 -1.21 -2.70 16.47
C LEU A 210 -1.48 -2.82 14.97
N ALA A 211 -0.84 -3.79 14.29
CA ALA A 211 -1.05 -4.00 12.86
C ALA A 211 -2.52 -4.34 12.55
N LEU A 212 -3.17 -5.17 13.38
CA LEU A 212 -4.60 -5.45 13.27
C LEU A 212 -5.44 -4.18 13.50
N LEU A 213 -5.20 -3.46 14.58
CA LEU A 213 -5.98 -2.30 14.94
C LEU A 213 -5.91 -1.23 13.84
N VAL A 214 -4.69 -0.88 13.38
CA VAL A 214 -4.50 0.16 12.38
C VAL A 214 -5.00 -0.21 10.99
N SER A 215 -5.22 -1.50 10.70
CA SER A 215 -5.77 -1.98 9.44
C SER A 215 -7.28 -2.17 9.50
N PHE A 216 -7.80 -2.75 10.58
CA PHE A 216 -9.23 -3.06 10.71
C PHE A 216 -10.09 -1.84 11.07
N VAL A 217 -9.56 -0.87 11.83
CA VAL A 217 -10.32 0.35 12.15
C VAL A 217 -10.66 1.14 10.88
N PRO A 218 -9.72 1.47 9.98
CA PRO A 218 -10.06 2.09 8.70
C PRO A 218 -10.97 1.24 7.82
N LEU A 219 -10.81 -0.09 7.85
CA LEU A 219 -11.70 -1.00 7.11
C LEU A 219 -13.14 -0.91 7.61
N LEU A 220 -13.36 -0.96 8.92
CA LEU A 220 -14.70 -0.85 9.50
C LEU A 220 -15.33 0.51 9.23
N ILE A 221 -14.56 1.59 9.36
CA ILE A 221 -15.01 2.95 9.06
C ILE A 221 -15.39 3.04 7.57
N GLY A 222 -14.49 2.60 6.69
CA GLY A 222 -14.70 2.63 5.23
C GLY A 222 -15.92 1.83 4.80
N ALA A 223 -16.04 0.60 5.28
CA ALA A 223 -17.18 -0.26 4.98
C ALA A 223 -18.52 0.32 5.51
N THR A 224 -18.50 0.91 6.71
CA THR A 224 -19.70 1.51 7.31
C THR A 224 -20.14 2.76 6.55
N VAL A 225 -19.22 3.66 6.24
CA VAL A 225 -19.51 4.87 5.44
C VAL A 225 -20.01 4.48 4.07
N PHE A 226 -19.30 3.57 3.40
CA PHE A 226 -19.70 3.08 2.07
C PHE A 226 -21.11 2.47 2.09
N LYS A 227 -21.41 1.59 3.06
CA LYS A 227 -22.72 0.98 3.22
C LYS A 227 -23.83 2.01 3.43
N LYS A 228 -23.59 3.05 4.23
CA LYS A 228 -24.58 4.11 4.50
C LYS A 228 -24.81 5.04 3.31
N THR A 229 -23.83 5.20 2.42
CA THR A 229 -23.88 6.15 1.31
C THR A 229 -24.19 5.52 -0.04
N GLN A 230 -23.98 4.21 -0.20
CA GLN A 230 -24.10 3.50 -1.48
C GLN A 230 -25.47 3.65 -2.17
N ASP A 231 -26.56 3.79 -1.41
CA ASP A 231 -27.89 3.91 -1.98
C ASP A 231 -28.10 5.22 -2.75
N ARG A 232 -27.34 6.27 -2.35
CA ARG A 232 -27.35 7.57 -3.01
C ARG A 232 -26.43 7.66 -4.22
N PHE A 233 -25.60 6.65 -4.48
CA PHE A 233 -24.64 6.72 -5.59
C PHE A 233 -25.31 6.85 -6.94
N VAL A 234 -26.40 6.14 -7.20
CA VAL A 234 -27.13 6.19 -8.47
C VAL A 234 -27.67 7.58 -8.79
N LEU A 235 -27.92 8.41 -7.79
CA LEU A 235 -28.39 9.78 -7.96
C LEU A 235 -27.28 10.80 -8.24
N ASN A 236 -25.99 10.42 -8.00
CA ASN A 236 -24.85 11.34 -8.04
C ASN A 236 -23.75 10.91 -9.05
N ILE A 237 -23.99 9.81 -9.78
CA ILE A 237 -23.06 9.32 -10.81
C ILE A 237 -23.42 9.88 -12.18
#